data_58f4dbd4bf5f75fa5e85e94b36866ddb
#
_entry.id   58f4dbd4bf5f75fa5e85e94b36866ddb
#
_cell.length_a   1.000
_cell.length_b   1.000
_cell.length_c   1.000
_cell.angle_alpha   90.00
_cell.angle_beta   90.00
_cell.angle_gamma   90.00
#
_symmetry.space_group_name_H-M   'P 1'
#
loop_
_entity.id
_entity.type
_entity.pdbx_description
1 polymer ?
#
loop_
_entity_poly.entity_id
_entity_poly.type
_entity_poly.pdbx_seq_one_letter_code
_entity_poly.pdbx_strand_id
1 'polypeptide(L)'
;FNHSPNADISEYERIFNCPVEFNARSFKLYFPKTVLEYRSLYAETQLLDLHMQAADQHLEILKQGDLIKEVRMHMASLLESGEITLDSVSALMSVSTRHLRHQLNVAGTSFQKILNDLRHRLALRLLSQTNEAISEIIYLTGFCEPSTFYRAFKRWEGTTPIDYRQRMRKQLE
;
A
#
# COMPACT_ATOMS: atom_id res chain seq x y z
N PHE A 1 -5.41 16.18 19.28
CA PHE A 1 -5.55 14.94 18.48
C PHE A 1 -6.50 15.16 17.31
N ASN A 2 -6.26 14.47 16.18
CA ASN A 2 -7.09 14.60 14.96
C ASN A 2 -8.21 13.53 14.85
N HIS A 3 -8.46 12.80 15.92
CA HIS A 3 -9.52 11.78 16.03
C HIS A 3 -10.45 12.09 17.21
N SER A 4 -11.56 11.39 17.31
CA SER A 4 -12.46 11.45 18.45
C SER A 4 -11.89 10.75 19.67
N PRO A 5 -12.21 11.15 20.90
CA PRO A 5 -11.77 10.48 22.10
C PRO A 5 -12.40 9.08 22.22
N ASN A 6 -11.63 8.12 22.74
CA ASN A 6 -12.09 6.76 23.03
C ASN A 6 -12.50 6.57 24.50
N ALA A 7 -12.29 7.59 25.33
CA ALA A 7 -12.66 7.64 26.74
C ALA A 7 -13.09 9.05 27.12
N ASP A 8 -13.52 9.28 28.36
CA ASP A 8 -13.84 10.61 28.84
C ASP A 8 -12.63 11.54 28.73
N ILE A 9 -12.85 12.79 28.31
CA ILE A 9 -11.79 13.80 28.11
C ILE A 9 -11.04 14.06 29.41
N SER A 10 -11.73 14.02 30.55
CA SER A 10 -11.14 14.21 31.87
C SER A 10 -10.03 13.20 32.19
N GLU A 11 -10.14 11.98 31.69
CA GLU A 11 -9.11 10.95 31.89
C GLU A 11 -7.83 11.28 31.10
N TYR A 12 -7.97 11.81 29.88
CA TYR A 12 -6.83 12.31 29.11
C TYR A 12 -6.16 13.50 29.79
N GLU A 13 -6.94 14.49 30.26
CA GLU A 13 -6.41 15.64 30.97
C GLU A 13 -5.71 15.25 32.27
N ARG A 14 -6.21 14.23 32.97
CA ARG A 14 -5.58 13.67 34.17
C ARG A 14 -4.21 13.02 33.84
N ILE A 15 -4.13 12.27 32.74
CA ILE A 15 -2.89 11.57 32.31
C ILE A 15 -1.85 12.57 31.81
N PHE A 16 -2.25 13.48 30.92
CA PHE A 16 -1.36 14.46 30.30
C PHE A 16 -1.10 15.69 31.16
N ASN A 17 -1.88 15.88 32.20
CA ASN A 17 -1.83 17.05 33.09
C ASN A 17 -1.88 18.39 32.34
N CYS A 18 -2.66 18.44 31.27
CA CYS A 18 -2.89 19.63 30.44
C CYS A 18 -4.22 19.52 29.71
N PRO A 19 -4.81 20.63 29.21
CA PRO A 19 -5.98 20.61 28.35
C PRO A 19 -5.74 19.81 27.09
N VAL A 20 -6.73 19.00 26.67
CA VAL A 20 -6.64 18.11 25.50
C VAL A 20 -7.78 18.43 24.53
N GLU A 21 -7.43 18.71 23.29
CA GLU A 21 -8.39 18.91 22.19
C GLU A 21 -8.43 17.68 21.27
N PHE A 22 -9.65 17.26 20.90
CA PHE A 22 -9.93 16.22 19.92
C PHE A 22 -10.59 16.80 18.67
N ASN A 23 -10.62 16.01 17.60
CA ASN A 23 -11.17 16.40 16.29
C ASN A 23 -10.47 17.63 15.68
N ALA A 24 -9.23 17.88 16.04
CA ALA A 24 -8.40 18.93 15.48
C ALA A 24 -7.96 18.57 14.04
N ARG A 25 -7.53 19.56 13.24
CA ARG A 25 -7.06 19.32 11.86
C ARG A 25 -5.78 18.50 11.77
N SER A 26 -4.99 18.46 12.86
CA SER A 26 -3.70 17.74 12.91
C SER A 26 -3.33 17.44 14.36
N PHE A 27 -2.44 16.45 14.55
CA PHE A 27 -1.79 16.22 15.83
C PHE A 27 -0.86 17.40 16.15
N LYS A 28 -1.01 18.00 17.33
CA LYS A 28 -0.13 19.05 17.81
C LYS A 28 0.12 18.88 19.30
N LEU A 29 1.36 19.15 19.70
CA LEU A 29 1.78 19.24 21.09
C LEU A 29 2.30 20.66 21.33
N TYR A 30 1.75 21.33 22.32
CA TYR A 30 2.18 22.66 22.75
C TYR A 30 2.87 22.56 24.09
N PHE A 31 4.02 23.20 24.22
CA PHE A 31 4.75 23.31 25.49
C PHE A 31 5.41 24.70 25.60
N PRO A 32 5.64 25.21 26.81
CA PRO A 32 6.31 26.49 27.01
C PRO A 32 7.72 26.48 26.39
N LYS A 33 8.10 27.58 25.75
CA LYS A 33 9.44 27.73 25.15
C LYS A 33 10.57 27.46 26.15
N THR A 34 10.35 27.76 27.42
CA THR A 34 11.30 27.51 28.51
C THR A 34 11.67 26.03 28.68
N VAL A 35 10.81 25.09 28.24
CA VAL A 35 11.14 23.65 28.26
C VAL A 35 12.36 23.35 27.38
N LEU A 36 12.58 24.13 26.30
CA LEU A 36 13.73 23.95 25.41
C LEU A 36 15.05 24.42 26.06
N GLU A 37 14.97 25.18 27.13
CA GLU A 37 16.13 25.71 27.86
C GLU A 37 16.58 24.74 28.97
N TYR A 38 15.75 23.73 29.33
CA TYR A 38 16.13 22.73 30.31
C TYR A 38 17.18 21.79 29.75
N ARG A 39 18.33 21.77 30.42
CA ARG A 39 19.38 20.83 30.10
C ARG A 39 19.02 19.46 30.61
N SER A 40 18.76 18.53 29.70
CA SER A 40 18.53 17.13 30.08
C SER A 40 19.83 16.53 30.65
N LEU A 41 19.75 15.98 31.87
CA LEU A 41 20.89 15.29 32.50
C LEU A 41 21.26 13.97 31.78
N TYR A 42 20.34 13.45 30.97
CA TYR A 42 20.47 12.21 30.22
C TYR A 42 20.55 12.45 28.70
N ALA A 43 20.81 13.70 28.28
CA ALA A 43 20.96 14.02 26.88
C ALA A 43 22.25 13.36 26.34
N GLU A 44 22.06 12.36 25.51
CA GLU A 44 23.14 11.69 24.80
C GLU A 44 22.95 11.88 23.29
N THR A 45 23.84 12.63 22.67
CA THR A 45 23.75 12.99 21.25
C THR A 45 23.78 11.75 20.37
N GLN A 46 24.60 10.74 20.71
CA GLN A 46 24.69 9.51 19.92
C GLN A 46 23.37 8.73 19.94
N LEU A 47 22.68 8.69 21.09
CA LEU A 47 21.39 8.02 21.20
C LEU A 47 20.30 8.76 20.41
N LEU A 48 20.34 10.10 20.42
CA LEU A 48 19.45 10.93 19.61
C LEU A 48 19.66 10.64 18.11
N ASP A 49 20.91 10.61 17.65
CA ASP A 49 21.25 10.35 16.24
C ASP A 49 20.78 8.96 15.81
N LEU A 50 20.91 7.94 16.65
CA LEU A 50 20.40 6.59 16.39
C LEU A 50 18.86 6.57 16.27
N HIS A 51 18.17 7.28 17.16
CA HIS A 51 16.71 7.38 17.10
C HIS A 51 16.24 8.15 15.87
N MET A 52 16.91 9.23 15.49
CA MET A 52 16.60 9.99 14.27
C MET A 52 16.81 9.14 13.01
N GLN A 53 17.92 8.42 12.91
CA GLN A 53 18.16 7.49 11.80
C GLN A 53 17.09 6.40 11.70
N ALA A 54 16.70 5.80 12.84
CA ALA A 54 15.64 4.79 12.86
C ALA A 54 14.30 5.39 12.42
N ALA A 55 13.96 6.60 12.88
CA ALA A 55 12.73 7.30 12.49
C ALA A 55 12.71 7.61 10.98
N ASP A 56 13.83 8.10 10.43
CA ASP A 56 13.95 8.39 9.00
C ASP A 56 13.82 7.12 8.14
N GLN A 57 14.41 6.00 8.57
CA GLN A 57 14.24 4.71 7.90
C GLN A 57 12.77 4.26 7.91
N HIS A 58 12.08 4.37 9.05
CA HIS A 58 10.65 4.03 9.13
C HIS A 58 9.78 4.93 8.26
N LEU A 59 10.06 6.23 8.21
CA LEU A 59 9.35 7.17 7.34
C LEU A 59 9.52 6.80 5.85
N GLU A 60 10.72 6.42 5.45
CA GLU A 60 10.99 6.02 4.08
C GLU A 60 10.25 4.73 3.69
N ILE A 61 10.22 3.74 4.59
CA ILE A 61 9.44 2.50 4.39
C ILE A 61 7.94 2.80 4.23
N LEU A 62 7.38 3.71 5.05
CA LEU A 62 5.98 4.11 4.96
C LEU A 62 5.67 4.80 3.63
N LYS A 63 6.50 5.76 3.20
CA LYS A 63 6.35 6.45 1.91
C LYS A 63 6.39 5.49 0.72
N GLN A 64 7.29 4.51 0.75
CA GLN A 64 7.39 3.47 -0.29
C GLN A 64 6.14 2.58 -0.33
N GLY A 65 5.61 2.22 0.84
CA GLY A 65 4.36 1.47 0.96
C GLY A 65 3.16 2.22 0.38
N ASP A 66 3.06 3.51 0.67
CA ASP A 66 2.00 4.37 0.14
C ASP A 66 2.11 4.55 -1.38
N LEU A 67 3.30 4.72 -1.93
CA LEU A 67 3.54 4.78 -3.38
C LEU A 67 3.05 3.51 -4.08
N ILE A 68 3.44 2.34 -3.59
CA ILE A 68 3.04 1.05 -4.19
C ILE A 68 1.52 0.87 -4.13
N LYS A 69 0.90 1.27 -3.03
CA LYS A 69 -0.56 1.22 -2.85
C LYS A 69 -1.28 2.14 -3.84
N GLU A 70 -0.79 3.36 -4.01
CA GLU A 70 -1.34 4.34 -4.95
C GLU A 70 -1.22 3.86 -6.41
N VAL A 71 -0.04 3.38 -6.81
CA VAL A 71 0.18 2.78 -8.14
C VAL A 71 -0.77 1.61 -8.37
N ARG A 72 -0.95 0.72 -7.40
CA ARG A 72 -1.86 -0.42 -7.50
C ARG A 72 -3.32 0.02 -7.64
N MET A 73 -3.74 1.06 -6.93
CA MET A 73 -5.08 1.63 -7.03
C MET A 73 -5.36 2.18 -8.44
N HIS A 74 -4.42 2.95 -9.00
CA HIS A 74 -4.56 3.47 -10.38
C HIS A 74 -4.50 2.36 -11.42
N MET A 75 -3.65 1.34 -11.25
CA MET A 75 -3.68 0.15 -12.12
C MET A 75 -5.03 -0.56 -12.09
N ALA A 76 -5.63 -0.70 -10.89
CA ALA A 76 -6.92 -1.35 -10.73
C ALA A 76 -8.05 -0.59 -11.45
N SER A 77 -8.04 0.75 -11.41
CA SER A 77 -9.03 1.57 -12.13
C SER A 77 -8.90 1.49 -13.66
N LEU A 78 -7.74 1.08 -14.17
CA LEU A 78 -7.49 0.92 -15.61
C LEU A 78 -7.67 -0.52 -16.11
N LEU A 79 -7.99 -1.50 -15.23
CA LEU A 79 -8.13 -2.89 -15.63
C LEU A 79 -9.19 -3.10 -16.71
N GLU A 80 -10.33 -2.43 -16.60
CA GLU A 80 -11.44 -2.56 -17.55
C GLU A 80 -11.15 -1.92 -18.92
N SER A 81 -10.33 -0.87 -18.96
CA SER A 81 -9.92 -0.23 -20.24
C SER A 81 -8.86 -1.02 -21.00
N GLY A 82 -8.19 -1.96 -20.35
CA GLY A 82 -7.10 -2.76 -20.94
C GLY A 82 -5.79 -1.98 -21.19
N GLU A 83 -5.75 -0.68 -20.96
CA GLU A 83 -4.60 0.21 -21.25
C GLU A 83 -3.77 0.50 -19.99
N ILE A 84 -3.36 -0.53 -19.29
CA ILE A 84 -2.50 -0.37 -18.10
C ILE A 84 -1.05 -0.22 -18.54
N THR A 85 -0.64 1.01 -18.78
CA THR A 85 0.73 1.36 -19.14
C THR A 85 1.38 2.21 -18.05
N LEU A 86 2.73 2.29 -18.07
CA LEU A 86 3.45 3.19 -17.16
C LEU A 86 3.05 4.66 -17.42
N ASP A 87 2.78 5.00 -18.69
CA ASP A 87 2.38 6.34 -19.09
C ASP A 87 0.99 6.70 -18.56
N SER A 88 -0.01 5.79 -18.69
CA SER A 88 -1.36 6.03 -18.19
C SER A 88 -1.38 6.19 -16.67
N VAL A 89 -0.65 5.35 -15.92
CA VAL A 89 -0.59 5.45 -14.47
C VAL A 89 0.16 6.69 -14.01
N SER A 90 1.31 7.04 -14.64
CA SER A 90 2.03 8.27 -14.28
C SER A 90 1.23 9.54 -14.57
N ALA A 91 0.41 9.54 -15.63
CA ALA A 91 -0.51 10.66 -15.90
C ALA A 91 -1.56 10.82 -14.79
N LEU A 92 -2.18 9.71 -14.34
CA LEU A 92 -3.13 9.74 -13.21
C LEU A 92 -2.50 10.24 -11.92
N MET A 93 -1.24 9.90 -11.66
CA MET A 93 -0.48 10.36 -10.49
C MET A 93 0.12 11.77 -10.69
N SER A 94 -0.04 12.40 -11.84
CA SER A 94 0.54 13.72 -12.16
C SER A 94 2.07 13.76 -12.02
N VAL A 95 2.75 12.66 -12.34
CA VAL A 95 4.22 12.55 -12.32
C VAL A 95 4.76 12.12 -13.67
N SER A 96 6.05 12.37 -13.95
CA SER A 96 6.68 11.84 -15.15
C SER A 96 6.95 10.34 -15.05
N THR A 97 6.88 9.61 -16.16
CA THR A 97 7.21 8.16 -16.23
C THR A 97 8.62 7.86 -15.73
N ARG A 98 9.57 8.76 -16.00
CA ARG A 98 10.94 8.64 -15.49
C ARG A 98 10.97 8.71 -13.97
N HIS A 99 10.23 9.64 -13.38
CA HIS A 99 10.14 9.82 -11.94
C HIS A 99 9.49 8.61 -11.27
N LEU A 100 8.33 8.17 -11.78
CA LEU A 100 7.65 6.99 -11.24
C LEU A 100 8.52 5.73 -11.32
N ARG A 101 9.19 5.50 -12.45
CA ARG A 101 10.11 4.36 -12.60
C ARG A 101 11.25 4.42 -11.60
N HIS A 102 11.83 5.60 -11.38
CA HIS A 102 12.90 5.79 -10.39
C HIS A 102 12.41 5.48 -8.98
N GLN A 103 11.27 6.05 -8.57
CA GLN A 103 10.69 5.80 -7.24
C GLN A 103 10.38 4.32 -7.01
N LEU A 104 9.82 3.61 -8.01
CA LEU A 104 9.56 2.19 -7.91
C LEU A 104 10.86 1.37 -7.77
N ASN A 105 11.93 1.74 -8.47
CA ASN A 105 13.23 1.10 -8.34
C ASN A 105 13.82 1.31 -6.93
N VAL A 106 13.73 2.53 -6.39
CA VAL A 106 14.16 2.83 -5.01
C VAL A 106 13.36 1.99 -4.00
N ALA A 107 12.06 1.78 -4.26
CA ALA A 107 11.19 0.91 -3.46
C ALA A 107 11.43 -0.61 -3.68
N GLY A 108 12.50 -0.99 -4.41
CA GLY A 108 12.86 -2.40 -4.66
C GLY A 108 11.87 -3.18 -5.55
N THR A 109 11.05 -2.46 -6.33
CA THR A 109 10.02 -3.06 -7.18
C THR A 109 10.05 -2.47 -8.61
N SER A 110 9.10 -2.90 -9.43
CA SER A 110 8.90 -2.34 -10.77
C SER A 110 7.42 -2.32 -11.12
N PHE A 111 7.04 -1.46 -12.08
CA PHE A 111 5.70 -1.38 -12.61
C PHE A 111 5.17 -2.76 -13.03
N GLN A 112 5.97 -3.51 -13.78
CA GLN A 112 5.59 -4.84 -14.25
C GLN A 112 5.39 -5.86 -13.11
N LYS A 113 6.19 -5.76 -12.05
CA LYS A 113 6.05 -6.63 -10.87
C LYS A 113 4.74 -6.34 -10.13
N ILE A 114 4.40 -5.07 -9.94
CA ILE A 114 3.14 -4.65 -9.31
C ILE A 114 1.93 -5.08 -10.16
N LEU A 115 1.99 -4.87 -11.48
CA LEU A 115 0.93 -5.27 -12.40
C LEU A 115 0.72 -6.78 -12.41
N ASN A 116 1.79 -7.56 -12.43
CA ASN A 116 1.71 -9.02 -12.37
C ASN A 116 1.10 -9.50 -11.04
N ASP A 117 1.48 -8.89 -9.92
CA ASP A 117 0.93 -9.21 -8.60
C ASP A 117 -0.58 -8.85 -8.52
N LEU A 118 -0.98 -7.70 -9.06
CA LEU A 118 -2.38 -7.29 -9.13
C LEU A 118 -3.23 -8.27 -9.95
N ARG A 119 -2.77 -8.60 -11.16
CA ARG A 119 -3.43 -9.57 -12.06
C ARG A 119 -3.51 -10.95 -11.45
N HIS A 120 -2.46 -11.40 -10.81
CA HIS A 120 -2.38 -12.69 -10.13
C HIS A 120 -3.43 -12.79 -9.01
N ARG A 121 -3.43 -11.83 -8.08
CA ARG A 121 -4.40 -11.80 -6.97
C ARG A 121 -5.85 -11.73 -7.45
N LEU A 122 -6.11 -10.95 -8.50
CA LEU A 122 -7.44 -10.85 -9.08
C LEU A 122 -7.86 -12.18 -9.71
N ALA A 123 -6.97 -12.83 -10.48
CA ALA A 123 -7.24 -14.13 -11.09
C ALA A 123 -7.55 -15.19 -10.03
N LEU A 124 -6.77 -15.28 -8.95
CA LEU A 124 -7.01 -16.23 -7.85
C LEU A 124 -8.39 -16.00 -7.21
N ARG A 125 -8.74 -14.74 -6.94
CA ARG A 125 -10.02 -14.37 -6.34
C ARG A 125 -11.20 -14.76 -7.25
N LEU A 126 -11.13 -14.40 -8.53
CA LEU A 126 -12.19 -14.71 -9.50
C LEU A 126 -12.35 -16.23 -9.70
N LEU A 127 -11.24 -16.96 -9.80
CA LEU A 127 -11.27 -18.42 -9.96
C LEU A 127 -11.83 -19.16 -8.74
N SER A 128 -11.56 -18.66 -7.53
CA SER A 128 -12.00 -19.33 -6.29
C SER A 128 -13.39 -18.89 -5.81
N GLN A 129 -13.81 -17.64 -6.09
CA GLN A 129 -15.01 -17.06 -5.49
C GLN A 129 -16.16 -16.85 -6.47
N THR A 130 -15.95 -17.04 -7.78
CA THR A 130 -16.98 -16.82 -8.79
C THR A 130 -17.12 -18.01 -9.72
N ASN A 131 -18.26 -18.02 -10.47
CA ASN A 131 -18.53 -18.99 -11.52
C ASN A 131 -18.24 -18.44 -12.94
N GLU A 132 -17.60 -17.28 -13.03
CA GLU A 132 -17.29 -16.64 -14.30
C GLU A 132 -16.54 -17.56 -15.25
N ALA A 133 -16.84 -17.47 -16.54
CA ALA A 133 -16.11 -18.21 -17.56
C ALA A 133 -14.61 -17.85 -17.54
N ILE A 134 -13.74 -18.81 -17.87
CA ILE A 134 -12.29 -18.51 -17.91
C ILE A 134 -11.97 -17.38 -18.90
N SER A 135 -12.69 -17.33 -20.04
CA SER A 135 -12.59 -16.23 -21.02
C SER A 135 -12.88 -14.87 -20.40
N GLU A 136 -13.90 -14.79 -19.56
CA GLU A 136 -14.26 -13.55 -18.86
C GLU A 136 -13.20 -13.16 -17.82
N ILE A 137 -12.68 -14.13 -17.07
CA ILE A 137 -11.59 -13.89 -16.12
C ILE A 137 -10.34 -13.36 -16.82
N ILE A 138 -10.00 -13.87 -18.01
CA ILE A 138 -8.89 -13.36 -18.81
C ILE A 138 -9.08 -11.88 -19.10
N TYR A 139 -10.26 -11.49 -19.57
CA TYR A 139 -10.61 -10.11 -19.85
C TYR A 139 -10.56 -9.23 -18.58
N LEU A 140 -11.25 -9.64 -17.52
CA LEU A 140 -11.30 -8.91 -16.24
C LEU A 140 -9.92 -8.73 -15.58
N THR A 141 -8.98 -9.61 -15.88
CA THR A 141 -7.58 -9.50 -15.40
C THR A 141 -6.69 -8.65 -16.32
N GLY A 142 -7.27 -8.06 -17.38
CA GLY A 142 -6.58 -7.17 -18.30
C GLY A 142 -5.62 -7.87 -19.25
N PHE A 143 -5.83 -9.17 -19.55
CA PHE A 143 -5.11 -9.87 -20.60
C PHE A 143 -5.88 -9.82 -21.92
N CYS A 144 -5.20 -9.44 -23.00
CA CYS A 144 -5.79 -9.45 -24.33
C CYS A 144 -5.76 -10.86 -24.97
N GLU A 145 -4.75 -11.67 -24.63
CA GLU A 145 -4.48 -12.96 -25.24
C GLU A 145 -4.62 -14.10 -24.23
N PRO A 146 -5.51 -15.10 -24.50
CA PRO A 146 -5.66 -16.25 -23.61
C PRO A 146 -4.35 -17.01 -23.35
N SER A 147 -3.54 -17.20 -24.38
CA SER A 147 -2.24 -17.88 -24.31
C SER A 147 -1.28 -17.19 -23.32
N THR A 148 -1.33 -15.87 -23.25
CA THR A 148 -0.49 -15.08 -22.34
C THR A 148 -0.97 -15.22 -20.90
N PHE A 149 -2.27 -15.22 -20.66
CA PHE A 149 -2.84 -15.48 -19.34
C PHE A 149 -2.49 -16.89 -18.84
N TYR A 150 -2.70 -17.93 -19.65
CA TYR A 150 -2.41 -19.31 -19.25
C TYR A 150 -0.91 -19.50 -18.91
N ARG A 151 -0.01 -18.91 -19.70
CA ARG A 151 1.43 -18.94 -19.41
C ARG A 151 1.78 -18.20 -18.12
N ALA A 152 1.19 -17.02 -17.89
CA ALA A 152 1.38 -16.25 -16.67
C ALA A 152 0.87 -17.02 -15.45
N PHE A 153 -0.36 -17.54 -15.53
CA PHE A 153 -0.98 -18.28 -14.44
C PHE A 153 -0.21 -19.55 -14.08
N LYS A 154 0.22 -20.33 -15.09
CA LYS A 154 1.05 -21.51 -14.86
C LYS A 154 2.40 -21.16 -14.22
N ARG A 155 2.99 -20.01 -14.55
CA ARG A 155 4.22 -19.52 -13.91
C ARG A 155 3.98 -19.14 -12.44
N TRP A 156 2.81 -18.58 -12.11
CA TRP A 156 2.46 -18.16 -10.75
C TRP A 156 2.11 -19.35 -9.84
N GLU A 157 1.24 -20.24 -10.32
CA GLU A 157 0.61 -21.31 -9.52
C GLU A 157 1.11 -22.73 -9.84
N GLY A 158 1.95 -22.89 -10.85
CA GLY A 158 2.43 -24.21 -11.28
C GLY A 158 1.37 -25.08 -11.96
N THR A 159 0.12 -24.62 -12.07
CA THR A 159 -1.03 -25.39 -12.59
C THR A 159 -1.86 -24.55 -13.58
N THR A 160 -2.82 -25.16 -14.26
CA THR A 160 -3.73 -24.39 -15.14
C THR A 160 -4.83 -23.70 -14.34
N PRO A 161 -5.43 -22.59 -14.88
CA PRO A 161 -6.57 -21.93 -14.25
C PRO A 161 -7.75 -22.88 -14.00
N ILE A 162 -8.00 -23.82 -14.91
CA ILE A 162 -9.09 -24.80 -14.82
C ILE A 162 -8.82 -25.76 -13.66
N ASP A 163 -7.62 -26.34 -13.58
CA ASP A 163 -7.26 -27.26 -12.51
C ASP A 163 -7.26 -26.59 -11.15
N TYR A 164 -6.79 -25.32 -11.10
CA TYR A 164 -6.83 -24.50 -9.89
C TYR A 164 -8.26 -24.33 -9.39
N ARG A 165 -9.20 -23.93 -10.27
CA ARG A 165 -10.61 -23.78 -9.93
C ARG A 165 -11.23 -25.08 -9.41
N GLN A 166 -10.97 -26.21 -10.08
CA GLN A 166 -11.48 -27.51 -9.65
C GLN A 166 -10.97 -27.90 -8.27
N ARG A 167 -9.69 -27.65 -8.00
CA ARG A 167 -9.08 -27.91 -6.69
C ARG A 167 -9.72 -27.06 -5.58
N MET A 168 -9.93 -25.74 -5.83
CA MET A 168 -10.55 -24.85 -4.85
C MET A 168 -12.00 -25.25 -4.53
N ARG A 169 -12.78 -25.67 -5.52
CA ARG A 169 -14.16 -26.14 -5.30
C ARG A 169 -14.23 -27.40 -4.44
N LYS A 170 -13.36 -28.37 -4.69
CA LYS A 170 -13.28 -29.61 -3.88
C LYS A 170 -12.84 -29.38 -2.43
N GLN A 171 -12.25 -28.25 -2.10
CA GLN A 171 -11.88 -27.89 -0.73
C GLN A 171 -13.00 -27.19 0.05
N LEU A 172 -14.06 -26.73 -0.65
CA LEU A 172 -15.20 -26.04 -0.08
C LEU A 172 -16.42 -26.97 0.12
N GLU A 173 -16.38 -28.19 -0.42
CA GLU A 173 -17.32 -29.30 -0.20
C GLU A 173 -16.87 -30.17 0.99
#